data_ae4bcd04f23ba7461011eee2cb088b10
#
_entry.id   ae4bcd04f23ba7461011eee2cb088b10
#
_cell.length_a   1.000
_cell.length_b   1.000
_cell.length_c   1.000
_cell.angle_alpha   90.00
_cell.angle_beta   90.00
_cell.angle_gamma   90.00
#
_symmetry.space_group_name_H-M   'P 1'
#
loop_
_entity.id
_entity.type
_entity.pdbx_description
1 polymer ?
#
loop_
_entity_poly.entity_id
_entity_poly.type
_entity_poly.pdbx_seq_one_letter_code
_entity_poly.pdbx_strand_id
1 'polypeptide(L)'
;MATAHINSVKVTPPQCLNDFALQQSSRFKLDSIMDATLSFPDNGVNGIVLHGLYGTGKTTMANLLPGLIETAKSDPNAQAIPTGDLTDTTNPAQSYHPCIQGQNGVGLINSIQNATSFVSWNASGLHYVVLDEVDLLTDAAKASFKALMNRTNVVFIMTTNHLNEVDAGVQNRSALIDMNVPPAQHWRPILRRIYTQSGLVAPPDATLDQVVQAGRGSARSIFSDVVMSANQARKAGQSNVIKISNIRS
;
A
#
# COMPACT_ATOMS: atom_id res chain seq x y z
N MET A 1 32.65 19.12 9.00
CA MET A 1 31.60 19.07 10.03
C MET A 1 30.27 18.94 9.31
N ALA A 2 29.63 17.78 9.37
CA ALA A 2 28.32 17.57 8.76
C ALA A 2 27.30 18.29 9.60
N THR A 3 26.76 19.41 9.11
CA THR A 3 25.58 20.05 9.70
C THR A 3 24.42 19.06 9.57
N ALA A 4 24.08 18.42 10.67
CA ALA A 4 22.91 17.59 10.75
C ALA A 4 21.69 18.42 10.34
N HIS A 5 21.00 18.00 9.27
CA HIS A 5 19.70 18.53 8.87
C HIS A 5 18.63 18.09 9.88
N ILE A 6 18.75 18.56 11.12
CA ILE A 6 17.93 18.16 12.29
C ILE A 6 16.49 18.66 12.19
N ASN A 7 16.16 19.51 11.20
CA ASN A 7 14.88 20.20 11.10
C ASN A 7 14.13 20.00 9.77
N SER A 8 14.36 18.94 9.02
CA SER A 8 13.55 18.66 7.83
C SER A 8 12.23 17.97 8.20
N VAL A 9 11.14 18.42 7.61
CA VAL A 9 9.85 17.71 7.66
C VAL A 9 10.02 16.33 7.04
N LYS A 10 9.67 15.29 7.79
CA LYS A 10 9.70 13.90 7.30
C LYS A 10 8.27 13.35 7.28
N VAL A 11 7.92 12.66 6.23
CA VAL A 11 6.69 11.87 6.18
C VAL A 11 6.95 10.56 6.89
N THR A 12 6.16 10.26 7.92
CA THR A 12 6.20 8.95 8.59
C THR A 12 5.70 7.89 7.61
N PRO A 13 6.38 6.74 7.46
CA PRO A 13 5.87 5.64 6.65
C PRO A 13 4.47 5.22 7.11
N PRO A 14 3.58 4.85 6.19
CA PRO A 14 2.25 4.33 6.53
C PRO A 14 2.33 3.12 7.48
N GLN A 15 1.45 3.10 8.49
CA GLN A 15 1.36 2.04 9.49
C GLN A 15 -0.01 1.36 9.51
N CYS A 16 -1.03 2.00 8.93
CA CYS A 16 -2.40 1.51 8.92
C CYS A 16 -3.13 1.94 7.63
N LEU A 17 -4.34 1.43 7.39
CA LEU A 17 -5.11 1.77 6.19
C LEU A 17 -5.50 3.26 6.13
N ASN A 18 -5.68 3.92 7.28
CA ASN A 18 -5.99 5.36 7.35
C ASN A 18 -4.82 6.26 6.90
N ASP A 19 -3.64 5.69 6.68
CA ASP A 19 -2.48 6.39 6.14
C ASP A 19 -2.49 6.48 4.62
N PHE A 20 -3.45 5.82 3.97
CA PHE A 20 -3.62 5.83 2.51
C PHE A 20 -4.90 6.55 2.12
N ALA A 21 -4.81 7.39 1.10
CA ALA A 21 -6.00 7.91 0.43
C ALA A 21 -6.49 6.84 -0.55
N LEU A 22 -7.66 6.27 -0.29
CA LEU A 22 -8.26 5.21 -1.08
C LEU A 22 -9.63 5.61 -1.60
N GLN A 23 -10.01 5.04 -2.75
CA GLN A 23 -11.40 5.04 -3.21
C GLN A 23 -12.26 4.28 -2.18
N GLN A 24 -13.49 4.72 -1.98
CA GLN A 24 -14.39 4.10 -1.00
C GLN A 24 -14.60 2.59 -1.27
N SER A 25 -14.72 2.20 -2.54
CA SER A 25 -14.87 0.78 -2.92
C SER A 25 -13.63 -0.07 -2.57
N SER A 26 -12.45 0.47 -2.78
CA SER A 26 -11.17 -0.18 -2.43
C SER A 26 -11.02 -0.29 -0.92
N ARG A 27 -11.35 0.78 -0.20
CA ARG A 27 -11.35 0.79 1.25
C ARG A 27 -12.30 -0.25 1.82
N PHE A 28 -13.54 -0.31 1.35
CA PHE A 28 -14.53 -1.30 1.78
C PHE A 28 -14.04 -2.74 1.61
N LYS A 29 -13.39 -3.07 0.47
CA LYS A 29 -12.83 -4.41 0.25
C LYS A 29 -11.73 -4.76 1.25
N LEU A 30 -10.82 -3.83 1.54
CA LEU A 30 -9.75 -4.03 2.51
C LEU A 30 -10.31 -4.17 3.94
N ASP A 31 -11.25 -3.30 4.31
CA ASP A 31 -11.92 -3.40 5.61
C ASP A 31 -12.62 -4.76 5.76
N SER A 32 -13.33 -5.25 4.72
CA SER A 32 -14.01 -6.55 4.74
C SER A 32 -13.06 -7.74 4.89
N ILE A 33 -11.81 -7.63 4.46
CA ILE A 33 -10.77 -8.64 4.69
C ILE A 33 -10.30 -8.59 6.16
N MET A 34 -10.16 -7.38 6.72
CA MET A 34 -9.62 -7.18 8.08
C MET A 34 -10.66 -7.52 9.17
N ASP A 35 -11.94 -7.19 8.95
CA ASP A 35 -13.02 -7.45 9.92
C ASP A 35 -13.69 -8.83 9.76
N ALA A 36 -13.14 -9.66 8.87
CA ALA A 36 -13.65 -10.99 8.53
C ALA A 36 -15.07 -11.01 7.93
N THR A 37 -15.61 -9.88 7.48
CA THR A 37 -16.86 -9.84 6.71
C THR A 37 -16.69 -10.62 5.40
N LEU A 38 -15.50 -10.56 4.80
CA LEU A 38 -15.07 -11.46 3.73
C LEU A 38 -14.20 -12.57 4.33
N SER A 39 -14.65 -13.84 4.19
CA SER A 39 -13.78 -14.98 4.52
C SER A 39 -12.58 -14.99 3.57
N PHE A 40 -11.39 -14.70 4.10
CA PHE A 40 -10.15 -14.55 3.32
C PHE A 40 -8.94 -15.09 4.10
N PRO A 41 -8.06 -15.92 3.50
CA PRO A 41 -8.21 -16.55 2.18
C PRO A 41 -9.20 -17.70 2.24
N ASP A 42 -10.24 -17.68 1.40
CA ASP A 42 -11.25 -18.74 1.35
C ASP A 42 -12.04 -18.67 0.01
N ASN A 43 -12.89 -19.66 -0.23
CA ASN A 43 -13.79 -19.70 -1.38
C ASN A 43 -13.11 -19.47 -2.74
N GLY A 44 -11.84 -19.88 -2.85
CA GLY A 44 -11.03 -19.69 -4.05
C GLY A 44 -10.47 -18.27 -4.23
N VAL A 45 -10.64 -17.40 -3.24
CA VAL A 45 -10.05 -16.05 -3.23
C VAL A 45 -8.95 -15.98 -2.19
N ASN A 46 -7.71 -15.90 -2.63
CA ASN A 46 -6.52 -15.81 -1.78
C ASN A 46 -5.50 -14.76 -2.29
N GLY A 47 -5.90 -13.98 -3.28
CA GLY A 47 -5.11 -12.89 -3.84
C GLY A 47 -5.65 -11.51 -3.50
N ILE A 48 -4.76 -10.53 -3.43
CA ILE A 48 -5.05 -9.10 -3.43
C ILE A 48 -4.23 -8.48 -4.56
N VAL A 49 -4.87 -7.82 -5.52
CA VAL A 49 -4.20 -7.09 -6.60
C VAL A 49 -4.34 -5.60 -6.38
N LEU A 50 -3.25 -4.93 -6.07
CA LEU A 50 -3.16 -3.48 -5.98
C LEU A 50 -2.83 -2.93 -7.36
N HIS A 51 -3.76 -2.26 -8.01
CA HIS A 51 -3.58 -1.75 -9.37
C HIS A 51 -3.77 -0.24 -9.47
N GLY A 52 -3.15 0.40 -10.44
CA GLY A 52 -3.27 1.84 -10.69
C GLY A 52 -1.98 2.47 -11.19
N LEU A 53 -1.99 3.78 -11.38
CA LEU A 53 -0.87 4.54 -11.94
C LEU A 53 0.41 4.43 -11.10
N TYR A 54 1.53 4.78 -11.70
CA TYR A 54 2.82 4.85 -11.02
C TYR A 54 2.80 5.87 -9.86
N GLY A 55 3.50 5.53 -8.77
CA GLY A 55 3.67 6.45 -7.65
C GLY A 55 2.47 6.59 -6.72
N THR A 56 1.46 5.70 -6.80
CA THR A 56 0.26 5.73 -5.95
C THR A 56 0.44 5.02 -4.59
N GLY A 57 1.59 4.39 -4.33
CA GLY A 57 1.87 3.71 -3.06
C GLY A 57 1.56 2.22 -3.04
N LYS A 58 1.35 1.56 -4.19
CA LYS A 58 1.05 0.12 -4.30
C LYS A 58 2.06 -0.76 -3.56
N THR A 59 3.35 -0.61 -3.86
CA THR A 59 4.42 -1.40 -3.23
C THR A 59 4.47 -1.16 -1.72
N THR A 60 4.24 0.08 -1.27
CA THR A 60 4.18 0.41 0.16
C THR A 60 3.04 -0.32 0.85
N MET A 61 1.84 -0.30 0.26
CA MET A 61 0.68 -1.02 0.79
C MET A 61 0.89 -2.53 0.72
N ALA A 62 1.45 -3.05 -0.39
CA ALA A 62 1.71 -4.47 -0.54
C ALA A 62 2.60 -5.04 0.58
N ASN A 63 3.59 -4.27 1.02
CA ASN A 63 4.48 -4.65 2.12
C ASN A 63 3.84 -4.49 3.51
N LEU A 64 2.82 -3.65 3.65
CA LEU A 64 2.10 -3.44 4.91
C LEU A 64 0.99 -4.48 5.14
N LEU A 65 0.29 -4.90 4.09
CA LEU A 65 -0.87 -5.77 4.18
C LEU A 65 -0.63 -7.10 4.90
N PRO A 66 0.52 -7.81 4.73
CA PRO A 66 0.78 -9.04 5.50
C PRO A 66 0.66 -8.85 7.01
N GLY A 67 1.27 -7.79 7.54
CA GLY A 67 1.21 -7.47 8.97
C GLY A 67 -0.19 -7.14 9.45
N LEU A 68 -0.94 -6.36 8.68
CA LEU A 68 -2.32 -6.01 9.01
C LEU A 68 -3.24 -7.25 8.99
N ILE A 69 -3.11 -8.10 7.96
CA ILE A 69 -3.92 -9.32 7.83
C ILE A 69 -3.58 -10.31 8.95
N GLU A 70 -2.29 -10.50 9.24
CA GLU A 70 -1.87 -11.39 10.32
C GLU A 70 -2.38 -10.89 11.68
N THR A 71 -2.23 -9.60 11.96
CA THR A 71 -2.75 -8.98 13.20
C THR A 71 -4.26 -9.16 13.31
N ALA A 72 -5.00 -8.87 12.25
CA ALA A 72 -6.46 -9.04 12.21
C ALA A 72 -6.90 -10.48 12.51
N LYS A 73 -6.09 -11.47 12.14
CA LYS A 73 -6.42 -12.90 12.30
C LYS A 73 -5.94 -13.51 13.60
N SER A 74 -4.84 -13.04 14.16
CA SER A 74 -4.15 -13.71 15.25
C SER A 74 -4.10 -12.91 16.56
N ASP A 75 -4.32 -11.60 16.52
CA ASP A 75 -4.37 -10.77 17.73
C ASP A 75 -5.81 -10.70 18.27
N PRO A 76 -6.09 -11.25 19.46
CA PRO A 76 -7.43 -11.20 20.07
C PRO A 76 -7.95 -9.76 20.27
N ASN A 77 -7.07 -8.78 20.38
CA ASN A 77 -7.44 -7.38 20.59
C ASN A 77 -7.77 -6.65 19.28
N ALA A 78 -7.42 -7.22 18.13
CA ALA A 78 -7.61 -6.58 16.82
C ALA A 78 -9.09 -6.25 16.54
N GLN A 79 -10.03 -7.10 16.99
CA GLN A 79 -11.46 -6.89 16.79
C GLN A 79 -12.02 -5.64 17.50
N ALA A 80 -11.33 -5.13 18.52
CA ALA A 80 -11.72 -3.91 19.23
C ALA A 80 -11.20 -2.64 18.54
N ILE A 81 -10.32 -2.78 17.54
CA ILE A 81 -9.67 -1.67 16.85
C ILE A 81 -10.40 -1.46 15.50
N PRO A 82 -10.81 -0.21 15.17
CA PRO A 82 -11.32 0.07 13.83
C PRO A 82 -10.32 -0.37 12.75
N THR A 83 -10.79 -1.07 11.72
CA THR A 83 -9.93 -1.66 10.67
C THR A 83 -8.93 -0.67 10.07
N GLY A 84 -9.34 0.59 9.96
CA GLY A 84 -8.50 1.66 9.43
C GLY A 84 -7.34 2.08 10.32
N ASP A 85 -7.42 1.85 11.62
CA ASP A 85 -6.42 2.19 12.63
C ASP A 85 -5.61 0.97 13.07
N LEU A 86 -5.92 -0.22 12.53
CA LEU A 86 -5.17 -1.43 12.79
C LEU A 86 -3.73 -1.28 12.31
N THR A 87 -2.78 -1.60 13.19
CA THR A 87 -1.35 -1.59 12.90
C THR A 87 -0.78 -3.00 13.03
N ASP A 88 0.35 -3.27 12.39
CA ASP A 88 1.04 -4.55 12.54
C ASP A 88 1.62 -4.69 13.95
N THR A 89 1.12 -5.68 14.70
CA THR A 89 1.62 -6.08 16.03
C THR A 89 2.37 -7.42 16.00
N THR A 90 2.36 -8.11 14.86
CA THR A 90 2.82 -9.50 14.72
C THR A 90 4.14 -9.65 13.99
N ASN A 91 4.48 -8.71 13.09
CA ASN A 91 5.63 -8.77 12.22
C ASN A 91 5.80 -10.14 11.53
N PRO A 92 4.82 -10.57 10.72
CA PRO A 92 4.79 -11.92 10.17
C PRO A 92 5.94 -12.17 9.20
N ALA A 93 6.34 -13.43 9.09
CA ALA A 93 7.24 -13.86 8.02
C ALA A 93 6.54 -13.70 6.67
N GLN A 94 7.13 -12.91 5.79
CA GLN A 94 6.67 -12.68 4.43
C GLN A 94 7.80 -12.82 3.43
N SER A 95 7.49 -13.18 2.19
CA SER A 95 8.45 -13.18 1.08
C SER A 95 8.11 -12.10 0.06
N TYR A 96 9.10 -11.30 -0.33
CA TYR A 96 8.96 -10.24 -1.33
C TYR A 96 9.72 -10.60 -2.60
N HIS A 97 9.03 -10.53 -3.74
CA HIS A 97 9.55 -10.92 -5.04
C HIS A 97 9.26 -9.83 -6.09
N PRO A 98 10.26 -9.02 -6.49
CA PRO A 98 10.11 -8.14 -7.62
C PRO A 98 10.12 -8.96 -8.92
N CYS A 99 9.11 -8.77 -9.77
CA CYS A 99 9.01 -9.45 -11.07
C CYS A 99 9.80 -8.71 -12.14
N ILE A 100 11.11 -8.55 -11.93
CA ILE A 100 12.00 -7.84 -12.86
C ILE A 100 12.52 -8.77 -13.96
N GLN A 101 12.92 -8.19 -15.10
CA GLN A 101 13.50 -8.95 -16.20
C GLN A 101 14.65 -9.85 -15.74
N GLY A 102 14.61 -11.12 -16.14
CA GLY A 102 15.58 -12.15 -15.72
C GLY A 102 15.21 -12.87 -14.41
N GLN A 103 14.28 -12.33 -13.61
CA GLN A 103 13.77 -12.93 -12.36
C GLN A 103 12.24 -13.06 -12.35
N ASN A 104 11.61 -13.11 -13.53
CA ASN A 104 10.16 -13.13 -13.73
C ASN A 104 9.66 -14.41 -14.42
N GLY A 105 10.50 -15.45 -14.47
CA GLY A 105 10.18 -16.72 -15.12
C GLY A 105 9.63 -17.78 -14.18
N VAL A 106 9.44 -19.00 -14.72
CA VAL A 106 8.93 -20.17 -13.98
C VAL A 106 9.80 -20.51 -12.76
N GLY A 107 11.11 -20.24 -12.80
CA GLY A 107 12.03 -20.44 -11.66
C GLY A 107 11.61 -19.68 -10.41
N LEU A 108 11.09 -18.43 -10.56
CA LEU A 108 10.51 -17.66 -9.46
C LEU A 108 9.30 -18.39 -8.85
N ILE A 109 8.37 -18.84 -9.70
CA ILE A 109 7.16 -19.52 -9.21
C ILE A 109 7.51 -20.82 -8.50
N ASN A 110 8.49 -21.59 -9.02
CA ASN A 110 8.98 -22.80 -8.36
C ASN A 110 9.61 -22.51 -7.00
N SER A 111 10.37 -21.42 -6.87
CA SER A 111 10.95 -21.02 -5.57
C SER A 111 9.87 -20.67 -4.54
N ILE A 112 8.83 -19.95 -4.95
CA ILE A 112 7.67 -19.63 -4.10
C ILE A 112 6.94 -20.91 -3.71
N GLN A 113 6.71 -21.80 -4.68
CA GLN A 113 6.07 -23.09 -4.44
C GLN A 113 6.81 -23.93 -3.41
N ASN A 114 8.12 -24.00 -3.50
CA ASN A 114 8.97 -24.73 -2.55
C ASN A 114 8.90 -24.07 -1.16
N ALA A 115 9.08 -22.76 -1.07
CA ALA A 115 9.03 -22.02 0.20
C ALA A 115 7.69 -22.18 0.92
N THR A 116 6.56 -22.18 0.18
CA THR A 116 5.21 -22.31 0.75
C THR A 116 4.76 -23.77 0.92
N SER A 117 5.61 -24.76 0.65
CA SER A 117 5.32 -26.20 0.88
C SER A 117 5.50 -26.63 2.32
N PHE A 118 6.21 -25.86 3.12
CA PHE A 118 6.43 -26.12 4.54
C PHE A 118 5.31 -25.51 5.39
N VAL A 119 5.26 -25.89 6.65
CA VAL A 119 4.36 -25.26 7.63
C VAL A 119 4.78 -23.81 7.85
N SER A 120 3.83 -22.89 7.83
CA SER A 120 4.11 -21.49 8.16
C SER A 120 4.36 -21.33 9.66
N TRP A 121 5.30 -20.44 9.99
CA TRP A 121 5.58 -20.03 11.37
C TRP A 121 4.69 -18.89 11.87
N ASN A 122 3.88 -18.29 10.97
CA ASN A 122 2.92 -17.27 11.34
C ASN A 122 1.80 -17.86 12.20
N ALA A 123 1.28 -17.11 13.17
CA ALA A 123 0.27 -17.59 14.12
C ALA A 123 -1.03 -18.00 13.42
N SER A 124 -1.39 -17.35 12.32
CA SER A 124 -2.52 -17.74 11.46
C SER A 124 -2.29 -19.03 10.66
N GLY A 125 -1.05 -19.52 10.58
CA GLY A 125 -0.67 -20.62 9.71
C GLY A 125 -0.56 -20.25 8.22
N LEU A 126 -0.72 -18.98 7.87
CA LEU A 126 -0.68 -18.49 6.49
C LEU A 126 0.73 -18.11 6.06
N HIS A 127 1.05 -18.34 4.80
CA HIS A 127 2.20 -17.75 4.12
C HIS A 127 1.78 -16.45 3.44
N TYR A 128 2.61 -15.42 3.51
CA TYR A 128 2.42 -14.15 2.80
C TYR A 128 3.46 -14.02 1.70
N VAL A 129 3.00 -13.87 0.46
CA VAL A 129 3.83 -13.73 -0.73
C VAL A 129 3.49 -12.42 -1.41
N VAL A 130 4.44 -11.51 -1.47
CA VAL A 130 4.32 -10.23 -2.16
C VAL A 130 5.02 -10.32 -3.51
N LEU A 131 4.30 -10.10 -4.61
CA LEU A 131 4.80 -10.04 -5.97
C LEU A 131 4.65 -8.61 -6.50
N ASP A 132 5.76 -7.93 -6.73
CA ASP A 132 5.75 -6.54 -7.22
C ASP A 132 5.87 -6.53 -8.74
N GLU A 133 5.00 -5.78 -9.42
CA GLU A 133 4.88 -5.71 -10.89
C GLU A 133 4.60 -7.07 -11.56
N VAL A 134 3.52 -7.73 -11.10
CA VAL A 134 3.14 -9.09 -11.54
C VAL A 134 2.80 -9.18 -13.04
N ASP A 135 2.44 -8.08 -13.69
CA ASP A 135 2.24 -7.95 -15.13
C ASP A 135 3.50 -8.30 -15.93
N LEU A 136 4.70 -8.13 -15.35
CA LEU A 136 5.98 -8.44 -16.00
C LEU A 136 6.35 -9.93 -15.99
N LEU A 137 5.55 -10.80 -15.36
CA LEU A 137 5.78 -12.25 -15.41
C LEU A 137 5.74 -12.76 -16.86
N THR A 138 6.62 -13.71 -17.20
CA THR A 138 6.54 -14.39 -18.50
C THR A 138 5.25 -15.21 -18.61
N ASP A 139 4.76 -15.48 -19.81
CA ASP A 139 3.51 -16.24 -20.01
C ASP A 139 3.57 -17.63 -19.36
N ALA A 140 4.70 -18.30 -19.42
CA ALA A 140 4.91 -19.58 -18.73
C ALA A 140 4.83 -19.44 -17.22
N ALA A 141 5.37 -18.33 -16.65
CA ALA A 141 5.26 -18.05 -15.24
C ALA A 141 3.83 -17.69 -14.83
N LYS A 142 3.08 -16.90 -15.64
CA LYS A 142 1.66 -16.58 -15.40
C LYS A 142 0.82 -17.86 -15.31
N ALA A 143 1.03 -18.82 -16.23
CA ALA A 143 0.32 -20.11 -16.20
C ALA A 143 0.65 -20.91 -14.93
N SER A 144 1.93 -21.00 -14.56
CA SER A 144 2.37 -21.70 -13.34
C SER A 144 1.87 -21.00 -12.08
N PHE A 145 1.86 -19.67 -12.04
CA PHE A 145 1.36 -18.88 -10.91
C PHE A 145 -0.14 -19.10 -10.68
N LYS A 146 -0.94 -19.13 -11.75
CA LYS A 146 -2.37 -19.44 -11.65
C LYS A 146 -2.62 -20.80 -10.99
N ALA A 147 -1.80 -21.81 -11.31
CA ALA A 147 -1.88 -23.11 -10.66
C ALA A 147 -1.47 -23.04 -9.17
N LEU A 148 -0.44 -22.25 -8.84
CA LEU A 148 0.01 -22.04 -7.47
C LEU A 148 -1.05 -21.37 -6.60
N MET A 149 -1.88 -20.48 -7.16
CA MET A 149 -2.98 -19.82 -6.45
C MET A 149 -4.13 -20.76 -6.02
N ASN A 150 -4.06 -22.04 -6.31
CA ASN A 150 -5.02 -23.02 -5.75
C ASN A 150 -4.67 -23.42 -4.30
N ARG A 151 -3.55 -22.96 -3.75
CA ARG A 151 -3.18 -23.21 -2.34
C ARG A 151 -4.00 -22.36 -1.39
N THR A 152 -4.57 -23.00 -0.38
CA THR A 152 -5.47 -22.34 0.61
C THR A 152 -4.73 -21.69 1.77
N ASN A 153 -3.46 -22.09 2.00
CA ASN A 153 -2.63 -21.58 3.09
C ASN A 153 -1.67 -20.45 2.66
N VAL A 154 -1.89 -19.85 1.50
CA VAL A 154 -1.03 -18.78 0.96
C VAL A 154 -1.88 -17.57 0.59
N VAL A 155 -1.49 -16.41 1.07
CA VAL A 155 -2.03 -15.12 0.65
C VAL A 155 -1.06 -14.48 -0.31
N PHE A 156 -1.53 -14.17 -1.53
CA PHE A 156 -0.76 -13.51 -2.57
C PHE A 156 -1.13 -12.03 -2.63
N ILE A 157 -0.18 -11.15 -2.41
CA ILE A 157 -0.35 -9.70 -2.53
C ILE A 157 0.45 -9.24 -3.74
N MET A 158 -0.23 -8.70 -4.72
CA MET A 158 0.34 -8.39 -6.03
C MET A 158 0.19 -6.91 -6.33
N THR A 159 1.18 -6.33 -7.00
CA THR A 159 1.06 -4.99 -7.57
C THR A 159 1.13 -5.04 -9.09
N THR A 160 0.45 -4.13 -9.75
CA THR A 160 0.54 -3.92 -11.19
C THR A 160 0.20 -2.49 -11.58
N ASN A 161 0.82 -2.01 -12.66
CA ASN A 161 0.42 -0.77 -13.32
C ASN A 161 -0.58 -1.05 -14.48
N HIS A 162 -0.68 -2.30 -14.92
CA HIS A 162 -1.43 -2.74 -16.10
C HIS A 162 -2.34 -3.92 -15.74
N LEU A 163 -3.48 -3.65 -15.09
CA LEU A 163 -4.41 -4.69 -14.65
C LEU A 163 -4.86 -5.63 -15.80
N ASN A 164 -5.01 -5.08 -17.00
CA ASN A 164 -5.38 -5.83 -18.21
C ASN A 164 -4.33 -6.87 -18.66
N GLU A 165 -3.08 -6.77 -18.18
CA GLU A 165 -2.01 -7.72 -18.49
C GLU A 165 -1.89 -8.82 -17.43
N VAL A 166 -2.64 -8.72 -16.33
CA VAL A 166 -2.76 -9.77 -15.31
C VAL A 166 -3.76 -10.82 -15.81
N ASP A 167 -3.38 -12.10 -15.73
CA ASP A 167 -4.24 -13.24 -16.17
C ASP A 167 -5.62 -13.16 -15.50
N ALA A 168 -6.68 -13.35 -16.28
CA ALA A 168 -8.06 -13.28 -15.79
C ALA A 168 -8.34 -14.29 -14.65
N GLY A 169 -7.70 -15.46 -14.68
CA GLY A 169 -7.83 -16.45 -13.60
C GLY A 169 -7.17 -16.00 -12.30
N VAL A 170 -6.10 -15.18 -12.36
CA VAL A 170 -5.48 -14.52 -11.20
C VAL A 170 -6.42 -13.44 -10.68
N GLN A 171 -6.97 -12.60 -11.56
CA GLN A 171 -7.93 -11.56 -11.17
C GLN A 171 -9.16 -12.15 -10.47
N ASN A 172 -9.74 -13.25 -11.00
CA ASN A 172 -10.91 -13.92 -10.41
C ASN A 172 -10.64 -14.52 -9.01
N ARG A 173 -9.38 -14.80 -8.68
CA ARG A 173 -8.95 -15.30 -7.35
C ARG A 173 -8.48 -14.20 -6.43
N SER A 174 -8.74 -12.94 -6.77
CA SER A 174 -8.16 -11.80 -6.06
C SER A 174 -9.19 -10.72 -5.77
N ALA A 175 -9.05 -10.08 -4.62
CA ALA A 175 -9.66 -8.79 -4.35
C ALA A 175 -8.91 -7.71 -5.15
N LEU A 176 -9.59 -7.08 -6.12
CA LEU A 176 -9.00 -6.02 -6.93
C LEU A 176 -9.15 -4.67 -6.20
N ILE A 177 -8.03 -4.05 -5.86
CA ILE A 177 -7.93 -2.79 -5.11
C ILE A 177 -7.41 -1.70 -6.04
N ASP A 178 -8.27 -0.76 -6.38
CA ASP A 178 -7.89 0.41 -7.15
C ASP A 178 -7.13 1.41 -6.28
N MET A 179 -5.86 1.63 -6.62
CA MET A 179 -4.93 2.54 -5.95
C MET A 179 -4.79 3.88 -6.68
N ASN A 180 -5.60 4.13 -7.73
CA ASN A 180 -5.62 5.44 -8.35
C ASN A 180 -6.07 6.51 -7.36
N VAL A 181 -5.54 7.71 -7.53
CA VAL A 181 -5.78 8.81 -6.59
C VAL A 181 -7.26 9.13 -6.49
N PRO A 182 -7.85 9.02 -5.29
CA PRO A 182 -9.23 9.37 -5.04
C PRO A 182 -9.41 10.89 -5.02
N PRO A 183 -10.67 11.38 -4.95
CA PRO A 183 -10.98 12.79 -4.76
C PRO A 183 -10.20 13.42 -3.61
N ALA A 184 -9.84 14.70 -3.73
CA ALA A 184 -8.97 15.43 -2.81
C ALA A 184 -9.41 15.34 -1.34
N GLN A 185 -10.72 15.27 -1.09
CA GLN A 185 -11.26 15.12 0.27
C GLN A 185 -10.71 13.93 1.05
N HIS A 186 -10.36 12.83 0.37
CA HIS A 186 -9.77 11.64 1.01
C HIS A 186 -8.31 11.86 1.42
N TRP A 187 -7.65 12.86 0.82
CA TRP A 187 -6.27 13.23 1.12
C TRP A 187 -6.15 14.19 2.31
N ARG A 188 -7.18 15.02 2.55
CA ARG A 188 -7.13 16.09 3.56
C ARG A 188 -6.69 15.61 4.95
N PRO A 189 -7.22 14.48 5.51
CA PRO A 189 -6.79 14.01 6.82
C PRO A 189 -5.30 13.64 6.85
N ILE A 190 -4.81 12.98 5.79
CA ILE A 190 -3.42 12.54 5.67
C ILE A 190 -2.49 13.76 5.59
N LEU A 191 -2.81 14.72 4.73
CA LEU A 191 -2.00 15.92 4.56
C LEU A 191 -2.00 16.77 5.83
N ARG A 192 -3.13 16.96 6.48
CA ARG A 192 -3.22 17.67 7.77
C ARG A 192 -2.34 17.05 8.84
N ARG A 193 -2.32 15.70 8.90
CA ARG A 193 -1.47 14.98 9.85
C ARG A 193 0.02 15.26 9.61
N ILE A 194 0.48 15.34 8.36
CA ILE A 194 1.88 15.69 8.04
C ILE A 194 2.25 17.06 8.60
N TYR A 195 1.37 18.07 8.44
CA TYR A 195 1.59 19.39 9.02
C TYR A 195 1.63 19.34 10.54
N THR A 196 0.66 18.69 11.16
CA THR A 196 0.59 18.57 12.63
C THR A 196 1.81 17.87 13.21
N GLN A 197 2.23 16.74 12.62
CA GLN A 197 3.44 16.01 13.02
C GLN A 197 4.73 16.85 12.85
N SER A 198 4.68 17.82 11.95
CA SER A 198 5.79 18.75 11.71
C SER A 198 5.76 19.99 12.61
N GLY A 199 4.78 20.09 13.53
CA GLY A 199 4.58 21.26 14.38
C GLY A 199 4.07 22.48 13.63
N LEU A 200 3.42 22.28 12.48
CA LEU A 200 2.86 23.33 11.63
C LEU A 200 1.34 23.29 11.65
N VAL A 201 0.72 24.46 11.44
CA VAL A 201 -0.71 24.55 11.20
C VAL A 201 -1.02 24.15 9.76
N ALA A 202 -1.95 23.21 9.58
CA ALA A 202 -2.36 22.81 8.25
C ALA A 202 -3.07 23.95 7.51
N PRO A 203 -2.81 24.14 6.20
CA PRO A 203 -3.50 25.16 5.42
C PRO A 203 -4.99 24.80 5.23
N PRO A 204 -5.82 25.78 4.79
CA PRO A 204 -7.23 25.53 4.46
C PRO A 204 -7.42 24.43 3.41
N ASP A 205 -8.58 23.77 3.41
CA ASP A 205 -8.91 22.65 2.51
C ASP A 205 -8.72 22.99 1.03
N ALA A 206 -9.11 24.18 0.61
CA ALA A 206 -8.90 24.62 -0.77
C ALA A 206 -7.42 24.56 -1.20
N THR A 207 -6.51 24.90 -0.29
CA THR A 207 -5.06 24.82 -0.53
C THR A 207 -4.58 23.37 -0.58
N LEU A 208 -5.09 22.50 0.31
CA LEU A 208 -4.77 21.06 0.28
C LEU A 208 -5.27 20.42 -1.01
N ASP A 209 -6.47 20.77 -1.46
CA ASP A 209 -7.05 20.27 -2.71
C ASP A 209 -6.20 20.66 -3.94
N GLN A 210 -5.67 21.89 -3.97
CA GLN A 210 -4.76 22.34 -5.01
C GLN A 210 -3.46 21.52 -5.05
N VAL A 211 -2.90 21.18 -3.89
CA VAL A 211 -1.73 20.30 -3.81
C VAL A 211 -2.03 18.91 -4.38
N VAL A 212 -3.18 18.34 -4.05
CA VAL A 212 -3.60 17.04 -4.59
C VAL A 212 -3.75 17.11 -6.11
N GLN A 213 -4.40 18.16 -6.64
CA GLN A 213 -4.56 18.36 -8.08
C GLN A 213 -3.22 18.52 -8.79
N ALA A 214 -2.28 19.29 -8.21
CA ALA A 214 -0.93 19.48 -8.75
C ALA A 214 -0.14 18.17 -8.83
N GLY A 215 -0.40 17.21 -7.93
CA GLY A 215 0.23 15.89 -7.89
C GLY A 215 -0.14 14.96 -9.05
N ARG A 216 -1.14 15.32 -9.89
CA ARG A 216 -1.54 14.62 -11.14
C ARG A 216 -1.68 13.11 -10.98
N GLY A 217 -2.26 12.66 -9.89
CA GLY A 217 -2.50 11.24 -9.66
C GLY A 217 -1.33 10.47 -9.02
N SER A 218 -0.26 11.14 -8.62
CA SER A 218 0.89 10.52 -7.96
C SER A 218 0.96 10.90 -6.48
N ALA A 219 0.77 9.94 -5.59
CA ALA A 219 0.99 10.12 -4.15
C ALA A 219 2.41 10.61 -3.84
N ARG A 220 3.40 10.08 -4.56
CA ARG A 220 4.81 10.49 -4.42
C ARG A 220 4.99 11.98 -4.70
N SER A 221 4.36 12.50 -5.75
CA SER A 221 4.41 13.93 -6.09
C SER A 221 3.69 14.77 -5.02
N ILE A 222 2.49 14.36 -4.60
CA ILE A 222 1.72 15.04 -3.55
C ILE A 222 2.53 15.16 -2.26
N PHE A 223 3.11 14.06 -1.77
CA PHE A 223 3.94 14.08 -0.56
C PHE A 223 5.20 14.94 -0.72
N SER A 224 5.87 14.89 -1.87
CA SER A 224 7.03 15.72 -2.16
C SER A 224 6.68 17.21 -2.10
N ASP A 225 5.59 17.61 -2.73
CA ASP A 225 5.13 19.00 -2.77
C ASP A 225 4.74 19.50 -1.36
N VAL A 226 4.06 18.67 -0.56
CA VAL A 226 3.73 18.98 0.84
C VAL A 226 4.97 19.16 1.68
N VAL A 227 5.94 18.25 1.59
CA VAL A 227 7.20 18.34 2.35
C VAL A 227 8.00 19.58 1.97
N MET A 228 8.09 19.90 0.68
CA MET A 228 8.78 21.11 0.21
C MET A 228 8.10 22.37 0.75
N SER A 229 6.78 22.47 0.67
CA SER A 229 6.00 23.60 1.17
C SER A 229 6.12 23.75 2.68
N ALA A 230 6.04 22.68 3.44
CA ALA A 230 6.19 22.70 4.88
C ALA A 230 7.62 23.15 5.31
N ASN A 231 8.65 22.67 4.61
CA ASN A 231 10.03 23.11 4.87
C ASN A 231 10.26 24.59 4.51
N GLN A 232 9.63 25.12 3.46
CA GLN A 232 9.69 26.55 3.13
C GLN A 232 9.02 27.39 4.21
N ALA A 233 7.82 27.01 4.68
CA ALA A 233 7.12 27.70 5.76
C ALA A 233 7.97 27.75 7.04
N ARG A 234 8.64 26.67 7.39
CA ARG A 234 9.56 26.60 8.53
C ARG A 234 10.76 27.55 8.40
N LYS A 235 11.40 27.56 7.23
CA LYS A 235 12.54 28.46 6.96
C LYS A 235 12.17 29.94 7.00
N ALA A 236 10.95 30.27 6.60
CA ALA A 236 10.42 31.63 6.62
C ALA A 236 10.01 32.13 8.01
N GLY A 237 10.12 31.28 9.05
CA GLY A 237 9.66 31.62 10.41
C GLY A 237 8.14 31.79 10.52
N GLN A 238 7.40 31.36 9.51
CA GLN A 238 5.94 31.47 9.46
C GLN A 238 5.32 30.19 9.99
N SER A 239 4.66 30.27 11.13
CA SER A 239 3.78 29.20 11.62
C SER A 239 2.47 29.10 10.82
N ASN A 240 2.21 30.01 9.88
CA ASN A 240 0.97 30.09 9.12
C ASN A 240 1.22 30.48 7.65
N VAL A 241 0.58 29.79 6.74
CA VAL A 241 0.32 30.08 5.31
C VAL A 241 1.42 29.72 4.32
N ILE A 242 1.17 28.64 3.61
CA ILE A 242 1.91 28.22 2.41
C ILE A 242 1.33 28.92 1.18
N LYS A 243 2.16 29.67 0.46
CA LYS A 243 1.82 30.16 -0.88
C LYS A 243 2.23 29.10 -1.91
N ILE A 244 1.24 28.50 -2.59
CA ILE A 244 1.44 27.48 -3.64
C ILE A 244 2.03 28.08 -4.94
N SER A 245 2.11 29.40 -5.04
CA SER A 245 2.54 30.12 -6.26
C SER A 245 3.96 29.77 -6.76
N ASN A 246 4.74 28.97 -6.02
CA ASN A 246 6.12 28.62 -6.40
C ASN A 246 6.32 27.13 -6.70
N ILE A 247 5.23 26.34 -6.87
CA ILE A 247 5.38 24.89 -6.97
C ILE A 247 5.63 24.40 -8.40
N ARG A 248 5.43 25.21 -9.45
CA ARG A 248 5.88 24.91 -10.85
C ARG A 248 5.74 26.14 -11.76
N SER A 249 6.81 26.81 -12.02
CA SER A 249 7.06 27.48 -13.30
C SER A 249 7.89 26.56 -14.17
#